data_43fa957cae3c8a8a57f8edca345e3d03
#
_entry.id   43fa957cae3c8a8a57f8edca345e3d03
#
_cell.length_a   1.000
_cell.length_b   1.000
_cell.length_c   1.000
_cell.angle_alpha   90.00
_cell.angle_beta   90.00
_cell.angle_gamma   90.00
#
_symmetry.space_group_name_H-M   'P 1'
#
loop_
_entity.id
_entity.type
_entity.pdbx_description
1 polymer ?
#
loop_
_entity_poly.entity_id
_entity_poly.type
_entity_poly.pdbx_seq_one_letter_code
_entity_poly.pdbx_strand_id
1 'polypeptide(L)'
;MHVIVAQEDGVLLSTCTLVLVPNLTHEGRPYGLIENVVTDKENRGRGLASACLLFAKTLAVQENAYKLMLLTGSKKPSTLAFYEKAGYRSDQKTAFVQWL
;
A
#
# COMPACT_ATOMS: atom_id res chain seq x y z
N MET A 1 -10.61 -1.05 8.13
CA MET A 1 -9.38 -1.72 7.67
C MET A 1 -9.73 -2.80 6.68
N HIS A 2 -9.02 -2.88 5.59
CA HIS A 2 -9.22 -3.91 4.58
C HIS A 2 -7.94 -4.72 4.43
N VAL A 3 -8.06 -6.04 4.51
CA VAL A 3 -6.96 -6.94 4.21
C VAL A 3 -7.18 -7.46 2.79
N ILE A 4 -6.25 -7.15 1.90
CA ILE A 4 -6.33 -7.45 0.48
C ILE A 4 -5.39 -8.61 0.21
N VAL A 5 -5.89 -9.62 -0.48
CA VAL A 5 -5.10 -10.81 -0.75
C VAL A 5 -5.13 -11.18 -2.23
N ALA A 6 -4.05 -11.74 -2.71
CA ALA A 6 -4.00 -12.45 -3.98
C ALA A 6 -3.81 -13.93 -3.66
N GLN A 7 -4.73 -14.77 -4.11
CA GLN A 7 -4.68 -16.20 -3.81
C GLN A 7 -4.89 -17.03 -5.08
N GLU A 8 -4.38 -18.22 -5.03
CA GLU A 8 -4.48 -19.20 -6.12
C GLU A 8 -4.73 -20.56 -5.48
N ASP A 9 -5.80 -21.21 -5.88
CA ASP A 9 -6.18 -22.54 -5.34
C ASP A 9 -6.24 -22.55 -3.80
N GLY A 10 -6.76 -21.47 -3.20
CA GLY A 10 -6.89 -21.35 -1.75
C GLY A 10 -5.62 -21.01 -1.02
N VAL A 11 -4.51 -20.81 -1.72
CA VAL A 11 -3.23 -20.44 -1.11
C VAL A 11 -2.99 -18.94 -1.26
N LEU A 12 -2.66 -18.27 -0.14
CA LEU A 12 -2.35 -16.85 -0.15
C LEU A 12 -0.95 -16.63 -0.71
N LEU A 13 -0.85 -15.83 -1.76
CA LEU A 13 0.42 -15.56 -2.45
C LEU A 13 0.94 -14.16 -2.18
N SER A 14 0.06 -13.20 -1.97
CA SER A 14 0.44 -11.82 -1.69
C SER A 14 -0.67 -11.15 -0.89
N THR A 15 -0.30 -10.15 -0.11
CA THR A 15 -1.26 -9.41 0.69
C THR A 15 -0.79 -7.97 0.91
N CYS A 16 -1.73 -7.09 1.17
CA CYS A 16 -1.47 -5.79 1.77
C CYS A 16 -2.68 -5.40 2.62
N THR A 17 -2.48 -4.44 3.50
CA THR A 17 -3.55 -3.92 4.35
C THR A 17 -3.79 -2.45 3.98
N LEU A 18 -5.06 -2.08 3.85
CA LEU A 18 -5.47 -0.69 3.66
C LEU A 18 -6.18 -0.22 4.92
N VAL A 19 -5.67 0.83 5.54
CA VAL A 19 -6.31 1.52 6.66
C VAL A 19 -6.80 2.85 6.16
N LEU A 20 -8.10 3.14 6.34
CA LEU A 20 -8.65 4.44 6.01
C LEU A 20 -8.68 5.26 7.29
N VAL A 21 -7.97 6.38 7.28
CA VAL A 21 -7.81 7.25 8.44
C VAL A 21 -8.73 8.45 8.29
N PRO A 22 -9.68 8.66 9.22
CA PRO A 22 -10.54 9.85 9.22
C PRO A 22 -9.69 11.11 9.32
N ASN A 23 -10.15 12.18 8.71
CA ASN A 23 -9.38 13.42 8.62
C ASN A 23 -10.31 14.62 8.70
N LEU A 24 -9.84 15.69 9.33
CA LEU A 24 -10.61 16.93 9.47
C LEU A 24 -10.36 17.93 8.34
N THR A 25 -9.22 17.80 7.66
CA THR A 25 -8.90 18.64 6.51
C THR A 25 -9.44 18.02 5.23
N HIS A 26 -9.21 18.67 4.08
CA HIS A 26 -9.65 18.19 2.77
C HIS A 26 -11.14 17.85 2.73
N GLU A 27 -11.97 18.74 3.32
CA GLU A 27 -13.43 18.57 3.35
C GLU A 27 -13.88 17.30 4.08
N GLY A 28 -13.10 16.87 5.07
CA GLY A 28 -13.41 15.66 5.84
C GLY A 28 -13.11 14.35 5.11
N ARG A 29 -12.44 14.42 3.98
CA ARG A 29 -12.08 13.20 3.24
C ARG A 29 -11.00 12.43 3.97
N PRO A 30 -11.12 11.10 4.08
CA PRO A 30 -10.10 10.28 4.71
C PRO A 30 -8.85 10.17 3.83
N TYR A 31 -7.77 9.64 4.40
CA TYR A 31 -6.67 9.17 3.59
C TYR A 31 -6.43 7.68 3.85
N GLY A 32 -5.76 7.02 2.92
CA GLY A 32 -5.45 5.61 3.04
C GLY A 32 -4.00 5.40 3.41
N LEU A 33 -3.76 4.45 4.31
CA LEU A 33 -2.42 4.01 4.70
C LEU A 33 -2.28 2.54 4.32
N ILE A 34 -1.26 2.24 3.52
CA ILE A 34 -0.96 0.87 3.11
C ILE A 34 0.07 0.30 4.07
N GLU A 35 -0.21 -0.88 4.59
CA GLU A 35 0.66 -1.59 5.52
C GLU A 35 0.84 -3.04 5.10
N ASN A 36 1.91 -3.65 5.58
CA ASN A 36 2.12 -5.10 5.47
C ASN A 36 2.04 -5.63 4.04
N VAL A 37 2.78 -4.99 3.13
CA VAL A 37 2.88 -5.47 1.75
C VAL A 37 3.83 -6.66 1.73
N VAL A 38 3.27 -7.85 1.55
CA VAL A 38 4.04 -9.09 1.60
C VAL A 38 3.67 -9.99 0.43
N THR A 39 4.67 -10.57 -0.21
CA THR A 39 4.48 -11.57 -1.25
C THR A 39 5.29 -12.81 -0.91
N ASP A 40 4.67 -13.98 -1.05
CA ASP A 40 5.34 -15.24 -0.88
C ASP A 40 6.61 -15.30 -1.74
N LYS A 41 7.71 -15.72 -1.15
CA LYS A 41 9.03 -15.67 -1.77
C LYS A 41 9.09 -16.35 -3.13
N GLU A 42 8.43 -17.50 -3.25
CA GLU A 42 8.46 -18.31 -4.48
C GLU A 42 7.55 -17.74 -5.56
N ASN A 43 6.70 -16.77 -5.23
CA ASN A 43 5.74 -16.19 -6.15
C ASN A 43 6.04 -14.73 -6.50
N ARG A 44 7.24 -14.26 -6.17
CA ARG A 44 7.66 -12.90 -6.52
C ARG A 44 7.89 -12.79 -8.02
N GLY A 45 7.73 -11.55 -8.54
CA GLY A 45 7.93 -11.31 -9.97
C GLY A 45 6.71 -11.62 -10.83
N ARG A 46 5.57 -11.98 -10.22
CA ARG A 46 4.33 -12.29 -10.95
C ARG A 46 3.34 -11.12 -10.98
N GLY A 47 3.71 -9.97 -10.46
CA GLY A 47 2.82 -8.81 -10.40
C GLY A 47 1.75 -8.87 -9.32
N LEU A 48 1.86 -9.77 -8.36
CA LEU A 48 0.84 -9.98 -7.33
C LEU A 48 0.75 -8.82 -6.35
N ALA A 49 1.89 -8.31 -5.88
CA ALA A 49 1.90 -7.15 -4.99
C ALA A 49 1.37 -5.91 -5.70
N SER A 50 1.71 -5.72 -6.97
CA SER A 50 1.18 -4.62 -7.78
C SER A 50 -0.33 -4.71 -7.90
N ALA A 51 -0.87 -5.92 -8.08
CA ALA A 51 -2.31 -6.14 -8.15
C ALA A 51 -2.98 -5.80 -6.81
N CYS A 52 -2.38 -6.19 -5.67
CA CYS A 52 -2.89 -5.84 -4.36
C CYS A 52 -2.91 -4.32 -4.15
N LEU A 53 -1.83 -3.62 -4.53
CA LEU A 53 -1.76 -2.16 -4.41
C LEU A 53 -2.80 -1.48 -5.30
N LEU A 54 -3.02 -1.97 -6.50
CA LEU A 54 -4.02 -1.42 -7.41
C LEU A 54 -5.43 -1.60 -6.84
N PHE A 55 -5.71 -2.76 -6.27
CA PHE A 55 -7.01 -3.00 -5.64
C PHE A 55 -7.21 -2.08 -4.43
N ALA A 56 -6.17 -1.88 -3.62
CA ALA A 56 -6.23 -0.95 -2.49
C ALA A 56 -6.54 0.47 -2.97
N LYS A 57 -5.94 0.90 -4.07
CA LYS A 57 -6.23 2.20 -4.67
C LYS A 57 -7.70 2.30 -5.09
N THR A 58 -8.24 1.25 -5.70
CA THR A 58 -9.64 1.21 -6.10
C THR A 58 -10.57 1.39 -4.90
N LEU A 59 -10.30 0.67 -3.80
CA LEU A 59 -11.09 0.82 -2.58
C LEU A 59 -10.96 2.22 -1.99
N ALA A 60 -9.77 2.78 -1.97
CA ALA A 60 -9.54 4.13 -1.43
C ALA A 60 -10.32 5.18 -2.22
N VAL A 61 -10.33 5.06 -3.55
CA VAL A 61 -11.10 5.98 -4.41
C VAL A 61 -12.59 5.84 -4.13
N GLN A 62 -13.10 4.60 -3.97
CA GLN A 62 -14.50 4.37 -3.63
C GLN A 62 -14.89 4.99 -2.29
N GLU A 63 -13.97 5.02 -1.34
CA GLU A 63 -14.17 5.62 -0.02
C GLU A 63 -13.86 7.12 0.01
N ASN A 64 -13.66 7.73 -1.14
CA ASN A 64 -13.40 9.17 -1.27
C ASN A 64 -12.10 9.62 -0.60
N ALA A 65 -11.12 8.76 -0.49
CA ALA A 65 -9.81 9.13 0.06
C ALA A 65 -9.11 10.15 -0.85
N TYR A 66 -8.39 11.09 -0.27
CA TYR A 66 -7.69 12.11 -1.05
C TYR A 66 -6.23 11.74 -1.35
N LYS A 67 -5.68 10.76 -0.65
CA LYS A 67 -4.34 10.23 -0.93
C LYS A 67 -4.18 8.83 -0.38
N LEU A 68 -3.19 8.13 -0.90
CA LEU A 68 -2.64 6.91 -0.30
C LEU A 68 -1.21 7.18 0.10
N MET A 69 -0.77 6.61 1.20
CA MET A 69 0.62 6.65 1.60
C MET A 69 1.06 5.32 2.17
N LEU A 70 2.35 5.09 2.15
CA LEU A 70 2.96 3.91 2.76
C LEU A 70 4.36 4.28 3.24
N LEU A 71 4.88 3.45 4.14
CA LEU A 71 6.25 3.57 4.61
C LEU A 71 6.93 2.23 4.38
N THR A 72 8.21 2.27 4.04
CA THR A 72 9.01 1.07 3.91
C THR A 72 10.33 1.26 4.64
N GLY A 73 10.74 0.24 5.35
CA GLY A 73 12.07 0.23 5.98
C GLY A 73 13.18 -0.12 4.99
N SER A 74 12.82 -0.60 3.80
CA SER A 74 13.80 -0.95 2.78
C SER A 74 14.31 0.28 2.07
N LYS A 75 15.62 0.35 1.89
CA LYS A 75 16.27 1.40 1.11
C LYS A 75 16.86 0.86 -0.19
N LYS A 76 16.52 -0.38 -0.53
CA LYS A 76 16.99 -1.00 -1.77
C LYS A 76 16.42 -0.27 -2.97
N PRO A 77 17.25 0.05 -3.97
CA PRO A 77 16.76 0.72 -5.18
C PRO A 77 15.61 -0.02 -5.88
N SER A 78 15.63 -1.35 -5.85
CA SER A 78 14.57 -2.16 -6.46
C SER A 78 13.23 -1.98 -5.73
N THR A 79 13.23 -1.90 -4.40
CA THR A 79 12.02 -1.68 -3.63
C THR A 79 11.45 -0.29 -3.89
N LEU A 80 12.31 0.72 -3.88
CA LEU A 80 11.89 2.10 -4.12
C LEU A 80 11.33 2.25 -5.54
N ALA A 81 12.01 1.65 -6.52
CA ALA A 81 11.54 1.67 -7.91
C ALA A 81 10.19 0.97 -8.06
N PHE A 82 9.96 -0.13 -7.31
CA PHE A 82 8.70 -0.83 -7.32
C PHE A 82 7.54 0.07 -6.92
N TYR A 83 7.70 0.80 -5.81
CA TYR A 83 6.64 1.70 -5.36
C TYR A 83 6.47 2.91 -6.27
N GLU A 84 7.56 3.46 -6.81
CA GLU A 84 7.47 4.56 -7.76
C GLU A 84 6.71 4.15 -9.01
N LYS A 85 6.98 2.95 -9.52
CA LYS A 85 6.27 2.40 -10.67
C LYS A 85 4.79 2.19 -10.39
N ALA A 86 4.44 1.89 -9.15
CA ALA A 86 3.04 1.77 -8.73
C ALA A 86 2.33 3.11 -8.55
N GLY A 87 3.03 4.23 -8.75
CA GLY A 87 2.47 5.57 -8.69
C GLY A 87 2.75 6.34 -7.41
N TYR A 88 3.52 5.78 -6.49
CA TYR A 88 3.87 6.44 -5.23
C TYR A 88 5.09 7.33 -5.42
N ARG A 89 5.16 8.40 -4.64
CA ARG A 89 6.27 9.36 -4.72
C ARG A 89 6.92 9.47 -3.36
N SER A 90 8.25 9.50 -3.36
CA SER A 90 9.04 9.59 -2.13
C SER A 90 9.54 11.00 -1.83
N ASP A 91 9.20 11.98 -2.69
CA ASP A 91 9.66 13.36 -2.58
C ASP A 91 8.62 14.33 -2.05
N GLN A 92 7.45 13.84 -1.58
CA GLN A 92 6.32 14.69 -1.17
C GLN A 92 6.24 14.92 0.32
N LYS A 93 6.65 13.97 1.14
CA LYS A 93 6.55 14.01 2.60
C LYS A 93 7.79 13.40 3.22
N THR A 94 8.08 13.81 4.45
CA THR A 94 9.12 13.19 5.27
C THR A 94 8.45 12.45 6.42
N ALA A 95 8.84 11.21 6.63
CA ALA A 95 8.31 10.39 7.71
C ALA A 95 9.20 10.51 8.95
N PHE A 96 8.57 10.54 10.12
CA PHE A 96 9.26 10.48 11.41
C PHE A 96 8.74 9.25 12.14
N VAL A 97 9.62 8.48 12.75
CA VAL A 97 9.29 7.28 13.50
C VAL A 97 9.92 7.35 14.87
N GLN A 98 9.15 7.04 15.88
CA GLN A 98 9.65 6.90 17.23
C GLN A 98 9.25 5.51 17.72
N TRP A 99 10.25 4.66 17.96
CA TRP A 99 10.00 3.33 18.50
C TRP A 99 9.73 3.42 19.99
N LEU A 100 8.80 2.63 20.46
CA LEU A 100 8.36 2.65 21.87
C LEU A 100 8.84 1.40 22.61
#